data_88cbffd4e235bdf846a840524778b12a
#
_entry.id   88cbffd4e235bdf846a840524778b12a
#
_cell.length_a   1.000
_cell.length_b   1.000
_cell.length_c   1.000
_cell.angle_alpha   90.00
_cell.angle_beta   90.00
_cell.angle_gamma   90.00
#
_symmetry.space_group_name_H-M   'P 1'
#
loop_
_entity.id
_entity.type
_entity.pdbx_description
1 polymer ?
#
loop_
_entity_poly.entity_id
_entity_poly.type
_entity_poly.pdbx_seq_one_letter_code
_entity_poly.pdbx_strand_id
1 'polypeptide(L)'
;MKQSLLPYLACPECAGDLSLHIEGREGAEIISGSLQCSACQNTWPVVRGVPRFADLTEVSEDKQATAKNFGEQWLEFDHVQSHHEQQFKDWIAPATPEFIRGKSVIEGGCGKGRHTRIVAQWGVRDVIGVDLSIAVEAAFQNTRDLPNAHIIQADIFKLPLHPVFDYAFSVGVLHHLPDPRGGFVSLVSKLHPGGAITAWIYGLENNGWIVNFINPLREHITSRMPMRLLYCLSYIPSVILYLAAKIIYRPLRGTRFSGWLFYSEYISYISDFPLREIHNIVHDHLTAPTAFYISRQEFAEWYEKAQARNVVIEWHNRNSWRGFGHIGTDS
;
A
#
# COMPACT_ATOMS: atom_id res chain seq x y z
N MET A 1 -2.95 18.39 7.91
CA MET A 1 -4.30 17.82 8.22
C MET A 1 -5.38 18.84 7.87
N LYS A 2 -6.41 18.42 7.14
CA LYS A 2 -7.61 19.23 6.88
C LYS A 2 -8.68 18.96 7.97
N GLN A 3 -9.50 19.94 8.30
CA GLN A 3 -10.55 19.77 9.31
C GLN A 3 -11.62 18.75 8.89
N SER A 4 -11.84 18.59 7.58
CA SER A 4 -12.73 17.57 7.00
C SER A 4 -12.34 16.10 7.29
N LEU A 5 -11.11 15.85 7.74
CA LEU A 5 -10.69 14.52 8.20
C LEU A 5 -11.33 14.11 9.54
N LEU A 6 -11.62 15.09 10.43
CA LEU A 6 -12.03 14.81 11.82
C LEU A 6 -13.24 13.87 11.95
N PRO A 7 -14.29 13.97 11.13
CA PRO A 7 -15.44 13.07 11.21
C PRO A 7 -15.15 11.59 10.89
N TYR A 8 -14.03 11.31 10.24
CA TYR A 8 -13.59 9.94 9.94
C TYR A 8 -12.78 9.32 11.07
N LEU A 9 -12.21 10.15 11.97
CA LEU A 9 -11.27 9.71 12.99
C LEU A 9 -12.00 9.17 14.23
N ALA A 10 -11.49 8.04 14.72
CA ALA A 10 -11.89 7.44 15.99
C ALA A 10 -10.67 7.17 16.87
N CYS A 11 -10.86 7.11 18.16
CA CYS A 11 -9.81 6.71 19.09
C CYS A 11 -9.37 5.26 18.81
N PRO A 12 -8.07 4.97 18.58
CA PRO A 12 -7.61 3.62 18.32
C PRO A 12 -7.73 2.69 19.55
N GLU A 13 -7.89 3.25 20.76
CA GLU A 13 -7.97 2.46 22.01
C GLU A 13 -9.40 2.14 22.43
N CYS A 14 -10.35 3.05 22.20
CA CYS A 14 -11.73 2.85 22.68
C CYS A 14 -12.81 3.16 21.64
N ALA A 15 -12.43 3.49 20.40
CA ALA A 15 -13.30 3.89 19.30
C ALA A 15 -14.15 5.15 19.57
N GLY A 16 -13.88 5.89 20.64
CA GLY A 16 -14.56 7.14 20.96
C GLY A 16 -14.21 8.29 20.01
N ASP A 17 -15.05 9.32 19.98
CA ASP A 17 -14.85 10.50 19.16
C ASP A 17 -13.64 11.32 19.60
N LEU A 18 -12.99 11.96 18.64
CA LEU A 18 -11.83 12.81 18.86
C LEU A 18 -12.21 14.30 18.76
N SER A 19 -11.75 15.08 19.71
CA SER A 19 -11.75 16.55 19.66
C SER A 19 -10.39 17.06 19.17
N LEU A 20 -10.39 18.15 18.39
CA LEU A 20 -9.19 18.71 17.78
C LEU A 20 -8.83 20.02 18.48
N HIS A 21 -7.62 20.10 19.04
CA HIS A 21 -6.98 21.33 19.49
C HIS A 21 -5.95 21.78 18.45
N ILE A 22 -6.08 23.02 17.95
CA ILE A 22 -5.25 23.56 16.87
C ILE A 22 -4.24 24.53 17.46
N GLU A 23 -2.95 24.33 17.18
CA GLU A 23 -1.86 25.20 17.59
C GLU A 23 -1.31 26.02 16.42
N GLY A 24 -1.28 25.44 15.21
CA GLY A 24 -0.76 26.12 14.02
C GLY A 24 -1.44 25.69 12.73
N ARG A 25 -1.57 26.67 11.79
CA ARG A 25 -2.18 26.46 10.46
C ARG A 25 -1.31 27.08 9.36
N GLU A 26 -1.38 26.48 8.17
CA GLU A 26 -0.94 27.04 6.89
C GLU A 26 -2.10 26.95 5.90
N GLY A 27 -2.79 28.06 5.67
CA GLY A 27 -4.02 28.06 4.86
C GLY A 27 -5.10 27.17 5.44
N ALA A 28 -5.58 26.20 4.64
CA ALA A 28 -6.59 25.22 5.09
C ALA A 28 -5.99 24.06 5.91
N GLU A 29 -4.66 23.94 5.93
CA GLU A 29 -3.97 22.84 6.60
C GLU A 29 -3.65 23.16 8.06
N ILE A 30 -4.01 22.26 8.96
CA ILE A 30 -3.59 22.24 10.36
C ILE A 30 -2.23 21.55 10.40
N ILE A 31 -1.18 22.32 10.75
CA ILE A 31 0.19 21.82 10.71
C ILE A 31 0.63 21.28 12.07
N SER A 32 0.16 21.89 13.15
CA SER A 32 0.40 21.43 14.52
C SER A 32 -0.85 21.52 15.37
N GLY A 33 -0.95 20.61 16.33
CA GLY A 33 -2.06 20.51 17.26
C GLY A 33 -2.14 19.14 17.91
N SER A 34 -3.29 18.84 18.52
CA SER A 34 -3.55 17.56 19.14
C SER A 34 -4.98 17.09 18.94
N LEU A 35 -5.14 15.78 18.91
CA LEU A 35 -6.43 15.08 18.89
C LEU A 35 -6.62 14.41 20.24
N GLN A 36 -7.69 14.73 20.97
CA GLN A 36 -7.98 14.14 22.28
C GLN A 36 -9.28 13.35 22.24
N CYS A 37 -9.24 12.13 22.79
CA CYS A 37 -10.42 11.30 22.94
C CYS A 37 -11.34 11.84 24.04
N SER A 38 -12.62 12.02 23.73
CA SER A 38 -13.62 12.47 24.71
C SER A 38 -13.91 11.43 25.81
N ALA A 39 -13.71 10.13 25.50
CA ALA A 39 -14.02 9.03 26.40
C ALA A 39 -12.83 8.62 27.29
N CYS A 40 -11.67 8.27 26.72
CA CYS A 40 -10.50 7.78 27.48
C CYS A 40 -9.41 8.82 27.74
N GLN A 41 -9.59 10.05 27.25
CA GLN A 41 -8.68 11.20 27.42
C GLN A 41 -7.30 11.03 26.79
N ASN A 42 -7.03 9.95 26.08
CA ASN A 42 -5.78 9.76 25.35
C ASN A 42 -5.63 10.84 24.27
N THR A 43 -4.38 11.25 24.02
CA THR A 43 -4.08 12.35 23.11
C THR A 43 -3.05 11.92 22.08
N TRP A 44 -3.25 12.33 20.82
CA TRP A 44 -2.36 12.10 19.70
C TRP A 44 -1.98 13.42 19.03
N PRO A 45 -0.68 13.64 18.73
CA PRO A 45 -0.24 14.89 18.13
C PRO A 45 -0.55 14.95 16.62
N VAL A 46 -0.75 16.16 16.13
CA VAL A 46 -0.68 16.51 14.71
C VAL A 46 0.68 17.17 14.47
N VAL A 47 1.54 16.51 13.70
CA VAL A 47 2.91 16.97 13.45
C VAL A 47 3.12 17.14 11.95
N ARG A 48 3.53 18.33 11.53
CA ARG A 48 3.76 18.67 10.10
C ARG A 48 2.56 18.33 9.21
N GLY A 49 1.36 18.56 9.72
CA GLY A 49 0.11 18.32 8.99
C GLY A 49 -0.41 16.89 9.00
N VAL A 50 0.25 15.98 9.71
CA VAL A 50 -0.13 14.56 9.78
C VAL A 50 -0.48 14.17 11.21
N PRO A 51 -1.70 13.65 11.47
CA PRO A 51 -2.04 13.00 12.74
C PRO A 51 -1.18 11.77 12.99
N ARG A 52 -0.62 11.62 14.19
CA ARG A 52 0.28 10.53 14.57
C ARG A 52 -0.39 9.64 15.62
N PHE A 53 -0.90 8.49 15.18
CA PHE A 53 -1.56 7.50 16.05
C PHE A 53 -0.67 6.29 16.37
N ALA A 54 0.51 6.22 15.78
CA ALA A 54 1.46 5.16 16.03
C ALA A 54 2.77 5.75 16.59
N ASP A 55 3.26 5.15 17.67
CA ASP A 55 4.63 5.31 18.13
C ASP A 55 5.45 4.13 17.61
N LEU A 56 6.43 4.43 16.75
CA LEU A 56 7.30 3.39 16.18
C LEU A 56 8.15 2.67 17.23
N THR A 57 8.32 3.25 18.42
CA THR A 57 9.05 2.61 19.53
C THR A 57 8.23 1.52 20.23
N GLU A 58 6.91 1.54 20.08
CA GLU A 58 5.99 0.60 20.71
C GLU A 58 5.57 -0.57 19.79
N VAL A 59 5.94 -0.54 18.50
CA VAL A 59 5.63 -1.64 17.58
C VAL A 59 6.75 -2.69 17.56
N SER A 60 6.45 -3.91 17.10
CA SER A 60 7.44 -4.99 17.04
C SER A 60 8.64 -4.64 16.16
N GLU A 61 9.81 -5.21 16.45
CA GLU A 61 11.06 -4.96 15.72
C GLU A 61 10.92 -5.19 14.20
N ASP A 62 10.18 -6.22 13.79
CA ASP A 62 9.92 -6.50 12.36
C ASP A 62 9.12 -5.39 11.69
N LYS A 63 8.10 -4.85 12.37
CA LYS A 63 7.33 -3.70 11.87
C LYS A 63 8.17 -2.44 11.83
N GLN A 64 9.02 -2.21 12.84
CA GLN A 64 9.95 -1.06 12.85
C GLN A 64 10.93 -1.14 11.68
N ALA A 65 11.54 -2.31 11.46
CA ALA A 65 12.48 -2.52 10.37
C ALA A 65 11.80 -2.33 9.00
N THR A 66 10.59 -2.89 8.83
CA THR A 66 9.79 -2.74 7.61
C THR A 66 9.42 -1.27 7.36
N ALA A 67 8.88 -0.58 8.37
CA ALA A 67 8.50 0.84 8.28
C ALA A 67 9.71 1.74 8.01
N LYS A 68 10.87 1.46 8.61
CA LYS A 68 12.10 2.20 8.38
C LYS A 68 12.60 2.02 6.94
N ASN A 69 12.73 0.78 6.48
CA ASN A 69 13.28 0.48 5.16
C ASN A 69 12.41 1.05 4.03
N PHE A 70 11.09 0.85 4.10
CA PHE A 70 10.16 1.45 3.13
C PHE A 70 10.08 2.98 3.27
N GLY A 71 10.13 3.52 4.49
CA GLY A 71 10.16 4.97 4.70
C GLY A 71 11.35 5.64 4.02
N GLU A 72 12.57 5.09 4.17
CA GLU A 72 13.79 5.58 3.52
C GLU A 72 13.72 5.40 1.99
N GLN A 73 13.21 4.26 1.51
CA GLN A 73 13.05 4.00 0.08
C GLN A 73 12.10 5.00 -0.59
N TRP A 74 10.96 5.31 0.01
CA TRP A 74 9.99 6.22 -0.57
C TRP A 74 10.41 7.69 -0.55
N LEU A 75 11.33 8.09 0.32
CA LEU A 75 11.96 9.41 0.26
C LEU A 75 12.92 9.54 -0.94
N GLU A 76 13.59 8.45 -1.35
CA GLU A 76 14.51 8.44 -2.50
C GLU A 76 13.76 8.42 -3.85
N PHE A 77 12.58 7.76 -3.93
CA PHE A 77 11.79 7.58 -5.15
C PHE A 77 10.48 8.40 -5.14
N ASP A 78 10.55 9.72 -5.07
CA ASP A 78 9.43 10.64 -4.78
C ASP A 78 8.52 11.01 -5.98
N HIS A 79 8.90 10.75 -7.24
CA HIS A 79 8.18 11.23 -8.40
C HIS A 79 6.96 10.36 -8.79
N VAL A 80 5.83 11.03 -9.11
CA VAL A 80 4.63 10.41 -9.70
C VAL A 80 4.64 10.64 -11.22
N GLN A 81 4.53 9.57 -12.00
CA GLN A 81 4.56 9.60 -13.47
C GLN A 81 3.22 9.13 -14.05
N SER A 82 2.91 9.51 -15.29
CA SER A 82 1.62 9.21 -15.96
C SER A 82 1.32 7.71 -16.12
N HIS A 83 2.34 6.86 -16.27
CA HIS A 83 2.15 5.41 -16.37
C HIS A 83 1.70 4.76 -15.04
N HIS A 84 1.90 5.42 -13.89
CA HIS A 84 1.49 4.91 -12.59
C HIS A 84 -0.04 4.82 -12.46
N GLU A 85 -0.79 5.71 -13.10
CA GLU A 85 -2.25 5.64 -13.08
C GLU A 85 -2.77 4.40 -13.80
N GLN A 86 -2.22 4.09 -14.99
CA GLN A 86 -2.62 2.89 -15.72
C GLN A 86 -2.24 1.61 -14.98
N GLN A 87 -1.05 1.58 -14.37
CA GLN A 87 -0.60 0.48 -13.54
C GLN A 87 -1.51 0.28 -12.33
N PHE A 88 -1.91 1.37 -11.67
CA PHE A 88 -2.80 1.30 -10.52
C PHE A 88 -4.21 0.81 -10.90
N LYS A 89 -4.78 1.28 -12.03
CA LYS A 89 -6.05 0.76 -12.56
C LYS A 89 -6.00 -0.75 -12.79
N ASP A 90 -4.88 -1.25 -13.28
CA ASP A 90 -4.68 -2.68 -13.50
C ASP A 90 -4.61 -3.47 -12.19
N TRP A 91 -3.94 -2.93 -11.18
CA TRP A 91 -3.83 -3.59 -9.87
C TRP A 91 -5.13 -3.66 -9.08
N ILE A 92 -6.01 -2.67 -9.23
CA ILE A 92 -7.29 -2.63 -8.50
C ILE A 92 -8.49 -3.19 -9.29
N ALA A 93 -8.29 -3.60 -10.54
CA ALA A 93 -9.39 -4.17 -11.31
C ALA A 93 -10.05 -5.36 -10.56
N PRO A 94 -11.38 -5.51 -10.66
CA PRO A 94 -12.33 -4.82 -11.55
C PRO A 94 -12.83 -3.46 -11.06
N ALA A 95 -12.34 -2.94 -9.92
CA ALA A 95 -12.69 -1.59 -9.50
C ALA A 95 -12.17 -0.56 -10.51
N THR A 96 -13.02 0.41 -10.87
CA THR A 96 -12.72 1.45 -11.86
C THR A 96 -12.83 2.83 -11.23
N PRO A 97 -12.29 3.89 -11.86
CA PRO A 97 -12.50 5.27 -11.42
C PRO A 97 -13.97 5.63 -11.25
N GLU A 98 -14.84 5.14 -12.16
CA GLU A 98 -16.28 5.39 -12.13
C GLU A 98 -16.95 4.71 -10.93
N PHE A 99 -16.52 3.47 -10.60
CA PHE A 99 -16.99 2.74 -9.43
C PHE A 99 -16.63 3.46 -8.13
N ILE A 100 -15.44 4.09 -8.06
CA ILE A 100 -14.90 4.71 -6.85
C ILE A 100 -15.39 6.15 -6.68
N ARG A 101 -15.79 6.83 -7.76
CA ARG A 101 -16.21 8.24 -7.76
C ARG A 101 -17.30 8.53 -6.72
N GLY A 102 -17.15 9.63 -5.98
CA GLY A 102 -18.08 10.08 -4.95
C GLY A 102 -18.06 9.26 -3.65
N LYS A 103 -17.24 8.22 -3.55
CA LYS A 103 -17.12 7.34 -2.40
C LYS A 103 -16.12 7.86 -1.36
N SER A 104 -16.27 7.44 -0.11
CA SER A 104 -15.25 7.54 0.93
C SER A 104 -14.32 6.34 0.82
N VAL A 105 -13.01 6.59 0.71
CA VAL A 105 -12.03 5.56 0.40
C VAL A 105 -10.93 5.51 1.47
N ILE A 106 -10.47 4.31 1.83
CA ILE A 106 -9.29 4.10 2.66
C ILE A 106 -8.22 3.35 1.87
N GLU A 107 -6.97 3.83 1.93
CA GLU A 107 -5.79 3.14 1.43
C GLU A 107 -4.96 2.63 2.60
N GLY A 108 -4.77 1.30 2.68
CA GLY A 108 -3.88 0.67 3.65
C GLY A 108 -2.46 0.54 3.12
N GLY A 109 -1.49 1.27 3.74
CA GLY A 109 -0.10 1.34 3.30
C GLY A 109 0.09 2.31 2.14
N CYS A 110 -0.16 3.59 2.36
CA CYS A 110 -0.12 4.59 1.28
C CYS A 110 1.30 4.99 0.84
N GLY A 111 2.34 4.61 1.61
CA GLY A 111 3.72 5.00 1.34
C GLY A 111 3.87 6.50 1.10
N LYS A 112 4.36 6.90 -0.06
CA LYS A 112 4.48 8.31 -0.47
C LYS A 112 3.19 8.95 -0.99
N GLY A 113 2.02 8.30 -0.85
CA GLY A 113 0.72 8.85 -1.24
C GLY A 113 0.44 8.85 -2.75
N ARG A 114 1.13 8.03 -3.54
CA ARG A 114 0.96 7.96 -4.99
C ARG A 114 -0.45 7.57 -5.41
N HIS A 115 -0.96 6.48 -4.84
CA HIS A 115 -2.30 5.99 -5.17
C HIS A 115 -3.37 6.86 -4.52
N THR A 116 -3.13 7.34 -3.27
CA THR A 116 -4.00 8.32 -2.60
C THR A 116 -4.24 9.54 -3.51
N ARG A 117 -3.17 10.10 -4.12
CA ARG A 117 -3.27 11.23 -5.05
C ARG A 117 -4.11 10.88 -6.28
N ILE A 118 -3.85 9.73 -6.90
CA ILE A 118 -4.57 9.27 -8.10
C ILE A 118 -6.06 9.12 -7.77
N VAL A 119 -6.41 8.47 -6.66
CA VAL A 119 -7.80 8.24 -6.23
C VAL A 119 -8.50 9.56 -5.93
N ALA A 120 -7.84 10.50 -5.25
CA ALA A 120 -8.40 11.83 -5.00
C ALA A 120 -8.76 12.57 -6.30
N GLN A 121 -7.90 12.46 -7.34
CA GLN A 121 -8.13 13.05 -8.65
C GLN A 121 -9.27 12.38 -9.44
N TRP A 122 -9.66 11.16 -9.12
CA TRP A 122 -10.82 10.48 -9.73
C TRP A 122 -12.18 11.01 -9.21
N GLY A 123 -12.16 11.96 -8.28
CA GLY A 123 -13.37 12.61 -7.77
C GLY A 123 -14.10 11.79 -6.70
N VAL A 124 -13.36 11.12 -5.85
CA VAL A 124 -13.88 10.53 -4.62
C VAL A 124 -14.36 11.62 -3.67
N ARG A 125 -15.24 11.30 -2.72
CA ARG A 125 -15.65 12.24 -1.66
C ARG A 125 -14.45 12.59 -0.79
N ASP A 126 -13.81 11.58 -0.21
CA ASP A 126 -12.55 11.69 0.51
C ASP A 126 -11.75 10.39 0.37
N VAL A 127 -10.43 10.49 0.34
CA VAL A 127 -9.51 9.35 0.46
C VAL A 127 -8.56 9.56 1.63
N ILE A 128 -8.44 8.53 2.48
CA ILE A 128 -7.56 8.53 3.63
C ILE A 128 -6.46 7.51 3.42
N GLY A 129 -5.24 8.01 3.20
CA GLY A 129 -4.03 7.21 3.14
C GLY A 129 -3.47 6.96 4.53
N VAL A 130 -3.28 5.68 4.85
CA VAL A 130 -2.72 5.23 6.14
C VAL A 130 -1.38 4.58 5.89
N ASP A 131 -0.35 4.98 6.65
CA ASP A 131 0.95 4.31 6.66
C ASP A 131 1.57 4.37 8.06
N LEU A 132 2.35 3.35 8.39
CA LEU A 132 3.06 3.30 9.67
C LEU A 132 4.37 4.11 9.64
N SER A 133 4.99 4.20 8.46
CA SER A 133 6.33 4.75 8.27
C SER A 133 6.35 6.28 8.22
N ILE A 134 7.55 6.84 8.25
CA ILE A 134 7.79 8.29 8.04
C ILE A 134 7.48 8.74 6.61
N ALA A 135 7.22 7.83 5.66
CA ALA A 135 6.80 8.15 4.31
C ALA A 135 5.52 9.00 4.25
N VAL A 136 4.71 9.00 5.33
CA VAL A 136 3.53 9.88 5.47
C VAL A 136 3.86 11.36 5.30
N GLU A 137 5.10 11.78 5.51
CA GLU A 137 5.52 13.16 5.28
C GLU A 137 5.61 13.48 3.80
N ALA A 138 6.20 12.56 3.02
CA ALA A 138 6.18 12.66 1.55
C ALA A 138 4.74 12.53 1.01
N ALA A 139 3.94 11.61 1.57
CA ALA A 139 2.53 11.46 1.21
C ALA A 139 1.75 12.75 1.42
N PHE A 140 1.92 13.42 2.57
CA PHE A 140 1.28 14.69 2.85
C PHE A 140 1.71 15.76 1.85
N GLN A 141 3.01 15.91 1.56
CA GLN A 141 3.49 16.89 0.57
C GLN A 141 2.92 16.60 -0.83
N ASN A 142 2.83 15.33 -1.21
CA ASN A 142 2.33 14.91 -2.52
C ASN A 142 0.81 15.06 -2.67
N THR A 143 0.04 15.26 -1.59
CA THR A 143 -1.43 15.28 -1.63
C THR A 143 -2.06 16.53 -1.01
N ARG A 144 -1.29 17.43 -0.38
CA ARG A 144 -1.81 18.59 0.35
C ARG A 144 -2.59 19.59 -0.51
N ASP A 145 -2.30 19.66 -1.80
CA ASP A 145 -3.00 20.47 -2.78
C ASP A 145 -4.41 19.95 -3.15
N LEU A 146 -4.74 18.71 -2.79
CA LEU A 146 -6.03 18.09 -3.07
C LEU A 146 -6.96 18.21 -1.85
N PRO A 147 -8.16 18.83 -1.97
CA PRO A 147 -9.02 19.11 -0.82
C PRO A 147 -9.59 17.84 -0.16
N ASN A 148 -9.70 16.74 -0.91
CA ASN A 148 -10.30 15.46 -0.54
C ASN A 148 -9.28 14.35 -0.26
N ALA A 149 -7.98 14.69 -0.14
CA ALA A 149 -6.93 13.75 0.23
C ALA A 149 -6.45 14.00 1.66
N HIS A 150 -6.35 12.95 2.46
CA HIS A 150 -5.94 12.97 3.86
C HIS A 150 -4.89 11.91 4.12
N ILE A 151 -3.91 12.22 4.96
CA ILE A 151 -2.85 11.29 5.36
C ILE A 151 -2.81 11.18 6.88
N ILE A 152 -2.72 9.94 7.38
CA ILE A 152 -2.53 9.65 8.80
C ILE A 152 -1.39 8.65 9.00
N GLN A 153 -0.66 8.79 10.10
CA GLN A 153 0.30 7.79 10.54
C GLN A 153 -0.35 6.87 11.56
N ALA A 154 -0.53 5.59 11.18
CA ALA A 154 -1.15 4.60 12.05
C ALA A 154 -0.71 3.18 11.68
N ASP A 155 -0.79 2.27 12.67
CA ASP A 155 -0.68 0.83 12.42
C ASP A 155 -1.97 0.33 11.76
N ILE A 156 -1.83 -0.39 10.65
CA ILE A 156 -2.98 -0.98 9.94
C ILE A 156 -3.81 -1.91 10.82
N PHE A 157 -3.21 -2.51 11.87
CA PHE A 157 -3.92 -3.36 12.83
C PHE A 157 -4.71 -2.56 13.89
N LYS A 158 -4.46 -1.25 14.02
CA LYS A 158 -5.13 -0.34 14.97
C LYS A 158 -5.57 0.94 14.26
N LEU A 159 -6.41 0.80 13.24
CA LEU A 159 -6.86 1.93 12.43
C LEU A 159 -7.71 2.91 13.25
N PRO A 160 -7.30 4.18 13.38
CA PRO A 160 -8.01 5.21 14.15
C PRO A 160 -9.17 5.81 13.33
N LEU A 161 -10.05 4.97 12.81
CA LEU A 161 -11.10 5.34 11.86
C LEU A 161 -12.45 4.71 12.24
N HIS A 162 -13.53 5.44 12.02
CA HIS A 162 -14.88 4.91 12.08
C HIS A 162 -15.18 3.96 10.90
N PRO A 163 -16.13 3.01 11.04
CA PRO A 163 -16.49 2.06 9.97
C PRO A 163 -17.51 2.72 9.00
N VAL A 164 -17.07 3.72 8.23
CA VAL A 164 -17.92 4.56 7.37
C VAL A 164 -17.46 4.60 5.90
N PHE A 165 -16.54 3.72 5.52
CA PHE A 165 -15.96 3.75 4.19
C PHE A 165 -16.75 2.90 3.21
N ASP A 166 -16.89 3.41 1.98
CA ASP A 166 -17.52 2.74 0.85
C ASP A 166 -16.55 1.76 0.17
N TYR A 167 -15.24 2.07 0.21
CA TYR A 167 -14.24 1.28 -0.46
C TYR A 167 -12.90 1.31 0.29
N ALA A 168 -12.26 0.15 0.34
CA ALA A 168 -10.89 0.00 0.84
C ALA A 168 -9.99 -0.61 -0.24
N PHE A 169 -8.74 -0.20 -0.26
CA PHE A 169 -7.74 -0.90 -1.06
C PHE A 169 -6.37 -0.94 -0.37
N SER A 170 -5.61 -1.99 -0.71
CA SER A 170 -4.21 -2.12 -0.30
C SER A 170 -3.41 -2.79 -1.41
N VAL A 171 -2.39 -2.10 -1.91
CA VAL A 171 -1.60 -2.54 -3.06
C VAL A 171 -0.14 -2.63 -2.68
N GLY A 172 0.41 -3.85 -2.68
CA GLY A 172 1.83 -4.07 -2.41
C GLY A 172 2.22 -3.99 -0.93
N VAL A 173 1.28 -4.16 0.01
CA VAL A 173 1.51 -3.92 1.45
C VAL A 173 1.23 -5.15 2.31
N LEU A 174 0.05 -5.76 2.17
CA LEU A 174 -0.42 -6.78 3.10
C LEU A 174 0.54 -7.95 3.27
N HIS A 175 1.19 -8.37 2.20
CA HIS A 175 2.17 -9.47 2.21
C HIS A 175 3.51 -9.12 2.90
N HIS A 176 3.69 -7.86 3.32
CA HIS A 176 4.83 -7.43 4.14
C HIS A 176 4.47 -7.31 5.63
N LEU A 177 3.20 -7.51 5.98
CA LEU A 177 2.75 -7.49 7.38
C LEU A 177 3.05 -8.82 8.08
N PRO A 178 3.26 -8.82 9.40
CA PRO A 178 3.44 -10.06 10.19
C PRO A 178 2.23 -11.00 10.10
N ASP A 179 1.03 -10.44 9.98
CA ASP A 179 -0.23 -11.14 9.73
C ASP A 179 -0.95 -10.48 8.53
N PRO A 180 -0.68 -10.96 7.30
CA PRO A 180 -1.30 -10.40 6.09
C PRO A 180 -2.82 -10.41 6.12
N ARG A 181 -3.41 -11.50 6.62
CA ARG A 181 -4.87 -11.64 6.75
C ARG A 181 -5.44 -10.69 7.79
N GLY A 182 -4.77 -10.55 8.94
CA GLY A 182 -5.18 -9.60 9.98
C GLY A 182 -5.22 -8.17 9.47
N GLY A 183 -4.24 -7.77 8.65
CA GLY A 183 -4.24 -6.47 7.98
C GLY A 183 -5.43 -6.29 7.02
N PHE A 184 -5.76 -7.32 6.24
CA PHE A 184 -6.94 -7.32 5.38
C PHE A 184 -8.25 -7.17 6.19
N VAL A 185 -8.41 -7.97 7.26
CA VAL A 185 -9.59 -7.93 8.14
C VAL A 185 -9.73 -6.57 8.82
N SER A 186 -8.63 -5.95 9.21
CA SER A 186 -8.65 -4.61 9.79
C SER A 186 -9.19 -3.56 8.82
N LEU A 187 -8.80 -3.61 7.54
CA LEU A 187 -9.36 -2.72 6.51
C LEU A 187 -10.86 -3.00 6.29
N VAL A 188 -11.26 -4.27 6.21
CA VAL A 188 -12.66 -4.68 6.09
C VAL A 188 -13.51 -4.12 7.23
N SER A 189 -12.99 -4.11 8.46
CA SER A 189 -13.70 -3.60 9.64
C SER A 189 -14.03 -2.10 9.58
N LYS A 190 -13.44 -1.36 8.64
CA LYS A 190 -13.72 0.08 8.43
C LYS A 190 -14.71 0.35 7.30
N LEU A 191 -15.15 -0.70 6.61
CA LEU A 191 -16.17 -0.59 5.59
C LEU A 191 -17.56 -0.62 6.24
N HIS A 192 -18.48 0.17 5.71
CA HIS A 192 -19.90 0.01 6.03
C HIS A 192 -20.45 -1.26 5.34
N PRO A 193 -21.60 -1.81 5.80
CA PRO A 193 -22.27 -2.91 5.11
C PRO A 193 -22.55 -2.56 3.64
N GLY A 194 -22.12 -3.43 2.71
CA GLY A 194 -22.19 -3.19 1.25
C GLY A 194 -20.97 -2.49 0.67
N GLY A 195 -20.02 -2.05 1.48
CA GLY A 195 -18.72 -1.55 1.02
C GLY A 195 -17.91 -2.62 0.28
N ALA A 196 -16.84 -2.23 -0.41
CA ALA A 196 -16.01 -3.14 -1.17
C ALA A 196 -14.53 -3.01 -0.82
N ILE A 197 -13.76 -4.09 -1.03
CA ILE A 197 -12.32 -4.11 -0.81
C ILE A 197 -11.57 -4.69 -2.01
N THR A 198 -10.44 -4.06 -2.35
CA THR A 198 -9.45 -4.62 -3.27
C THR A 198 -8.12 -4.82 -2.55
N ALA A 199 -7.49 -5.96 -2.77
CA ALA A 199 -6.13 -6.20 -2.34
C ALA A 199 -5.28 -6.75 -3.51
N TRP A 200 -4.02 -6.27 -3.61
CA TRP A 200 -3.03 -6.82 -4.51
C TRP A 200 -1.82 -7.31 -3.70
N ILE A 201 -1.48 -8.59 -3.89
CA ILE A 201 -0.47 -9.30 -3.08
C ILE A 201 0.44 -10.16 -3.94
N TYR A 202 1.62 -10.51 -3.42
CA TYR A 202 2.52 -11.48 -4.05
C TYR A 202 1.92 -12.89 -4.01
N GLY A 203 1.83 -13.53 -5.18
CA GLY A 203 1.35 -14.89 -5.33
C GLY A 203 2.44 -15.92 -5.01
N LEU A 204 2.06 -17.08 -4.45
CA LEU A 204 2.98 -18.19 -4.25
C LEU A 204 3.26 -18.93 -5.58
N GLU A 205 2.23 -19.03 -6.39
CA GLU A 205 2.28 -19.73 -7.67
C GLU A 205 3.24 -19.02 -8.63
N ASN A 206 4.09 -19.80 -9.30
CA ASN A 206 5.16 -19.34 -10.20
C ASN A 206 6.30 -18.55 -9.54
N ASN A 207 6.25 -18.32 -8.22
CA ASN A 207 7.29 -17.61 -7.48
C ASN A 207 8.19 -18.50 -6.63
N GLY A 208 8.13 -19.82 -6.82
CA GLY A 208 8.95 -20.76 -6.05
C GLY A 208 10.46 -20.47 -6.11
N TRP A 209 10.96 -19.92 -7.23
CA TRP A 209 12.35 -19.51 -7.37
C TRP A 209 12.69 -18.30 -6.47
N ILE A 210 11.77 -17.35 -6.29
CA ILE A 210 11.96 -16.22 -5.36
C ILE A 210 11.95 -16.77 -3.92
N VAL A 211 10.97 -17.58 -3.58
CA VAL A 211 10.82 -18.16 -2.24
C VAL A 211 12.06 -18.99 -1.84
N ASN A 212 12.59 -19.81 -2.77
CA ASN A 212 13.68 -20.71 -2.45
C ASN A 212 15.09 -20.11 -2.58
N PHE A 213 15.28 -19.05 -3.38
CA PHE A 213 16.61 -18.49 -3.64
C PHE A 213 16.73 -17.03 -3.19
N ILE A 214 15.75 -16.17 -3.52
CA ILE A 214 15.84 -14.75 -3.21
C ILE A 214 15.49 -14.47 -1.74
N ASN A 215 14.45 -15.11 -1.21
CA ASN A 215 14.05 -14.92 0.18
C ASN A 215 15.16 -15.28 1.19
N PRO A 216 15.85 -16.43 1.12
CA PRO A 216 16.95 -16.71 2.03
C PRO A 216 18.08 -15.68 1.92
N LEU A 217 18.43 -15.24 0.69
CA LEU A 217 19.42 -14.18 0.48
C LEU A 217 18.98 -12.88 1.15
N ARG A 218 17.71 -12.51 0.97
CA ARG A 218 17.11 -11.32 1.57
C ARG A 218 17.11 -11.38 3.09
N GLU A 219 16.56 -12.42 3.68
CA GLU A 219 16.36 -12.57 5.13
C GLU A 219 17.69 -12.64 5.90
N HIS A 220 18.70 -13.29 5.31
CA HIS A 220 19.96 -13.51 6.02
C HIS A 220 21.04 -12.48 5.69
N ILE A 221 20.99 -11.83 4.53
CA ILE A 221 22.06 -10.97 4.05
C ILE A 221 21.57 -9.56 3.72
N THR A 222 20.73 -9.40 2.67
CA THR A 222 20.53 -8.08 2.08
C THR A 222 19.64 -7.17 2.94
N SER A 223 18.67 -7.69 3.67
CA SER A 223 17.84 -6.90 4.59
C SER A 223 18.62 -6.30 5.77
N ARG A 224 19.83 -6.83 6.06
CA ARG A 224 20.71 -6.36 7.12
C ARG A 224 21.82 -5.44 6.63
N MET A 225 21.91 -5.23 5.32
CA MET A 225 22.90 -4.33 4.74
C MET A 225 22.54 -2.85 4.95
N PRO A 226 23.54 -1.97 5.07
CA PRO A 226 23.28 -0.53 4.98
C PRO A 226 22.57 -0.18 3.68
N MET A 227 21.48 0.59 3.76
CA MET A 227 20.59 0.91 2.64
C MET A 227 21.37 1.45 1.41
N ARG A 228 22.33 2.38 1.64
CA ARG A 228 23.16 2.96 0.56
C ARG A 228 24.00 1.91 -0.18
N LEU A 229 24.54 0.93 0.57
CA LEU A 229 25.32 -0.15 -0.04
C LEU A 229 24.42 -1.06 -0.88
N LEU A 230 23.27 -1.46 -0.32
CA LEU A 230 22.30 -2.29 -1.03
C LEU A 230 21.77 -1.57 -2.28
N TYR A 231 21.49 -0.26 -2.18
CA TYR A 231 21.10 0.56 -3.32
C TYR A 231 22.11 0.49 -4.47
N CYS A 232 23.40 0.64 -4.18
CA CYS A 232 24.47 0.52 -5.20
C CYS A 232 24.57 -0.90 -5.75
N LEU A 233 24.55 -1.93 -4.88
CA LEU A 233 24.71 -3.32 -5.31
C LEU A 233 23.53 -3.82 -6.14
N SER A 234 22.32 -3.39 -5.83
CA SER A 234 21.10 -3.76 -6.57
C SER A 234 21.06 -3.22 -8.01
N TYR A 235 21.90 -2.23 -8.36
CA TYR A 235 22.04 -1.78 -9.74
C TYR A 235 22.57 -2.88 -10.67
N ILE A 236 23.44 -3.76 -10.19
CA ILE A 236 24.02 -4.83 -11.01
C ILE A 236 22.92 -5.76 -11.56
N PRO A 237 22.11 -6.45 -10.71
CA PRO A 237 21.02 -7.28 -11.22
C PRO A 237 19.96 -6.46 -11.96
N SER A 238 19.75 -5.19 -11.62
CA SER A 238 18.80 -4.32 -12.31
C SER A 238 19.19 -4.04 -13.76
N VAL A 239 20.46 -3.74 -14.01
CA VAL A 239 20.96 -3.54 -15.38
C VAL A 239 20.87 -4.83 -16.20
N ILE A 240 21.21 -5.97 -15.61
CA ILE A 240 21.09 -7.27 -16.28
C ILE A 240 19.63 -7.54 -16.65
N LEU A 241 18.71 -7.38 -15.71
CA LEU A 241 17.28 -7.55 -15.94
C LEU A 241 16.74 -6.57 -16.99
N TYR A 242 17.15 -5.29 -16.92
CA TYR A 242 16.76 -4.27 -17.89
C TYR A 242 17.21 -4.63 -19.31
N LEU A 243 18.45 -5.03 -19.49
CA LEU A 243 18.98 -5.42 -20.80
C LEU A 243 18.26 -6.68 -21.32
N ALA A 244 18.08 -7.69 -20.47
CA ALA A 244 17.32 -8.88 -20.85
C ALA A 244 15.87 -8.51 -21.27
N ALA A 245 15.18 -7.70 -20.47
CA ALA A 245 13.82 -7.26 -20.75
C ALA A 245 13.73 -6.50 -22.10
N LYS A 246 14.68 -5.59 -22.38
CA LYS A 246 14.68 -4.78 -23.61
C LYS A 246 15.09 -5.56 -24.86
N ILE A 247 16.10 -6.42 -24.74
CA ILE A 247 16.74 -7.06 -25.90
C ILE A 247 16.08 -8.40 -26.22
N ILE A 248 15.60 -9.14 -25.21
CA ILE A 248 15.06 -10.49 -25.40
C ILE A 248 13.54 -10.49 -25.30
N TYR A 249 13.00 -10.03 -24.15
CA TYR A 249 11.57 -10.19 -23.87
C TYR A 249 10.69 -9.24 -24.69
N ARG A 250 11.07 -7.98 -24.82
CA ARG A 250 10.29 -6.99 -25.58
C ARG A 250 10.11 -7.36 -27.06
N PRO A 251 11.13 -7.78 -27.82
CA PRO A 251 10.97 -8.19 -29.21
C PRO A 251 10.18 -9.48 -29.38
N LEU A 252 10.20 -10.39 -28.39
CA LEU A 252 9.51 -11.66 -28.43
C LEU A 252 8.08 -11.60 -27.88
N ARG A 253 7.66 -10.48 -27.28
CA ARG A 253 6.32 -10.28 -26.74
C ARG A 253 5.24 -10.50 -27.80
N GLY A 254 4.26 -11.37 -27.48
CA GLY A 254 3.17 -11.72 -28.39
C GLY A 254 3.54 -12.70 -29.51
N THR A 255 4.79 -13.16 -29.58
CA THR A 255 5.18 -14.22 -30.50
C THR A 255 4.97 -15.60 -29.87
N ARG A 256 4.96 -16.68 -30.71
CA ARG A 256 4.91 -18.08 -30.23
C ARG A 256 6.08 -18.48 -29.31
N PHE A 257 7.17 -17.75 -29.34
CA PHE A 257 8.36 -18.01 -28.54
C PHE A 257 8.31 -17.40 -27.15
N SER A 258 7.41 -16.43 -26.90
CA SER A 258 7.30 -15.77 -25.58
C SER A 258 6.98 -16.76 -24.45
N GLY A 259 6.15 -17.79 -24.71
CA GLY A 259 5.77 -18.80 -23.71
C GLY A 259 6.91 -19.74 -23.27
N TRP A 260 8.03 -19.76 -23.98
CA TRP A 260 9.22 -20.56 -23.64
C TRP A 260 10.18 -19.81 -22.72
N LEU A 261 10.03 -18.49 -22.62
CA LEU A 261 10.88 -17.67 -21.79
C LEU A 261 10.50 -17.79 -20.31
N PHE A 262 11.51 -17.87 -19.47
CA PHE A 262 11.34 -17.87 -18.02
C PHE A 262 10.62 -16.59 -17.57
N TYR A 263 9.57 -16.73 -16.76
CA TYR A 263 8.86 -15.61 -16.15
C TYR A 263 8.35 -14.56 -17.17
N SER A 264 7.93 -15.05 -18.35
CA SER A 264 7.76 -14.25 -19.57
C SER A 264 6.74 -13.14 -19.47
N GLU A 265 5.60 -13.37 -18.80
CA GLU A 265 4.53 -12.37 -18.69
C GLU A 265 5.01 -11.18 -17.86
N TYR A 266 5.61 -11.46 -16.70
CA TYR A 266 6.10 -10.40 -15.83
C TYR A 266 7.27 -9.61 -16.43
N ILE A 267 8.29 -10.30 -16.98
CA ILE A 267 9.44 -9.60 -17.56
C ILE A 267 9.03 -8.85 -18.84
N SER A 268 8.10 -9.38 -19.62
CA SER A 268 7.53 -8.65 -20.77
C SER A 268 6.76 -7.41 -20.33
N TYR A 269 6.02 -7.48 -19.21
CA TYR A 269 5.32 -6.35 -18.63
C TYR A 269 6.29 -5.24 -18.23
N ILE A 270 7.32 -5.55 -17.45
CA ILE A 270 8.31 -4.55 -17.01
C ILE A 270 9.27 -4.12 -18.12
N SER A 271 9.25 -4.78 -19.29
CA SER A 271 10.11 -4.42 -20.42
C SER A 271 9.86 -3.01 -20.98
N ASP A 272 8.72 -2.39 -20.70
CA ASP A 272 8.43 -1.02 -21.08
C ASP A 272 8.94 0.01 -20.06
N PHE A 273 9.32 -0.44 -18.86
CA PHE A 273 9.76 0.43 -17.78
C PHE A 273 11.17 1.00 -18.01
N PRO A 274 11.46 2.21 -17.51
CA PRO A 274 12.81 2.73 -17.48
C PRO A 274 13.68 1.97 -16.45
N LEU A 275 15.00 2.05 -16.58
CA LEU A 275 15.95 1.39 -15.69
C LEU A 275 15.70 1.74 -14.20
N ARG A 276 15.35 2.99 -13.91
CA ARG A 276 15.06 3.45 -12.54
C ARG A 276 13.91 2.66 -11.90
N GLU A 277 12.84 2.39 -12.64
CA GLU A 277 11.70 1.60 -12.14
C GLU A 277 12.07 0.13 -11.95
N ILE A 278 12.84 -0.46 -12.88
CA ILE A 278 13.34 -1.84 -12.72
C ILE A 278 14.29 -1.93 -11.53
N HIS A 279 15.13 -0.91 -11.32
CA HIS A 279 15.99 -0.84 -10.14
C HIS A 279 15.16 -0.74 -8.85
N ASN A 280 14.11 0.07 -8.81
CA ASN A 280 13.21 0.13 -7.67
C ASN A 280 12.57 -1.23 -7.36
N ILE A 281 12.10 -1.97 -8.38
CA ILE A 281 11.54 -3.31 -8.22
C ILE A 281 12.58 -4.28 -7.64
N VAL A 282 13.78 -4.32 -8.20
CA VAL A 282 14.85 -5.21 -7.73
C VAL A 282 15.27 -4.85 -6.30
N HIS A 283 15.42 -3.57 -6.02
CA HIS A 283 15.78 -3.07 -4.71
C HIS A 283 14.72 -3.43 -3.66
N ASP A 284 13.43 -3.28 -3.98
CA ASP A 284 12.30 -3.65 -3.14
C ASP A 284 12.33 -5.14 -2.75
N HIS A 285 12.53 -6.03 -3.72
CA HIS A 285 12.67 -7.47 -3.47
C HIS A 285 13.86 -7.84 -2.57
N LEU A 286 14.91 -7.01 -2.52
CA LEU A 286 16.10 -7.24 -1.71
C LEU A 286 16.06 -6.56 -0.33
N THR A 287 15.22 -5.54 -0.17
CA THR A 287 15.19 -4.67 1.02
C THR A 287 14.17 -5.13 2.07
N ALA A 288 13.01 -5.61 1.65
CA ALA A 288 11.89 -5.94 2.54
C ALA A 288 12.31 -6.98 3.60
N PRO A 289 12.25 -6.70 4.91
CA PRO A 289 12.62 -7.69 5.93
C PRO A 289 11.72 -8.93 5.87
N THR A 290 10.45 -8.72 5.59
CA THR A 290 9.42 -9.75 5.49
C THR A 290 8.67 -9.62 4.18
N ALA A 291 8.45 -10.74 3.47
CA ALA A 291 7.49 -10.82 2.37
C ALA A 291 6.94 -12.24 2.29
N PHE A 292 5.65 -12.37 2.51
CA PHE A 292 4.92 -13.62 2.34
C PHE A 292 4.46 -13.76 0.89
N TYR A 293 4.51 -14.98 0.39
CA TYR A 293 3.96 -15.36 -0.90
C TYR A 293 2.72 -16.20 -0.64
N ILE A 294 1.56 -15.70 -1.04
CA ILE A 294 0.26 -16.19 -0.61
C ILE A 294 -0.38 -16.94 -1.77
N SER A 295 -0.85 -18.18 -1.50
CA SER A 295 -1.53 -18.98 -2.53
C SER A 295 -2.90 -18.38 -2.89
N ARG A 296 -3.39 -18.69 -4.11
CA ARG A 296 -4.75 -18.31 -4.52
C ARG A 296 -5.81 -18.79 -3.53
N GLN A 297 -5.65 -20.01 -3.02
CA GLN A 297 -6.59 -20.61 -2.08
C GLN A 297 -6.63 -19.81 -0.77
N GLU A 298 -5.47 -19.56 -0.17
CA GLU A 298 -5.37 -18.78 1.06
C GLU A 298 -5.93 -17.37 0.88
N PHE A 299 -5.65 -16.71 -0.25
CA PHE A 299 -6.18 -15.40 -0.54
C PHE A 299 -7.71 -15.40 -0.72
N ALA A 300 -8.28 -16.45 -1.32
CA ALA A 300 -9.72 -16.63 -1.42
C ALA A 300 -10.38 -16.78 -0.04
N GLU A 301 -9.73 -17.53 0.87
CA GLU A 301 -10.21 -17.70 2.24
C GLU A 301 -10.29 -16.38 3.03
N TRP A 302 -9.48 -15.36 2.70
CA TRP A 302 -9.61 -14.05 3.35
C TRP A 302 -10.96 -13.40 3.04
N TYR A 303 -11.39 -13.46 1.77
CA TYR A 303 -12.68 -12.92 1.32
C TYR A 303 -13.85 -13.75 1.86
N GLU A 304 -13.72 -15.07 1.90
CA GLU A 304 -14.73 -15.97 2.46
C GLU A 304 -14.96 -15.67 3.95
N LYS A 305 -13.89 -15.59 4.74
CA LYS A 305 -13.97 -15.27 6.18
C LYS A 305 -14.49 -13.86 6.46
N ALA A 306 -14.27 -12.93 5.54
CA ALA A 306 -14.86 -11.59 5.58
C ALA A 306 -16.33 -11.57 5.09
N GLN A 307 -16.91 -12.74 4.76
CA GLN A 307 -18.26 -12.88 4.21
C GLN A 307 -18.49 -12.02 2.95
N ALA A 308 -17.44 -11.86 2.17
CA ALA A 308 -17.50 -11.07 0.94
C ALA A 308 -18.31 -11.78 -0.14
N ARG A 309 -19.04 -10.99 -0.92
CA ARG A 309 -19.85 -11.44 -2.07
C ARG A 309 -19.27 -10.91 -3.37
N ASN A 310 -19.64 -11.55 -4.49
CA ASN A 310 -19.16 -11.19 -5.82
C ASN A 310 -17.62 -11.13 -5.88
N VAL A 311 -16.99 -12.12 -5.23
CA VAL A 311 -15.53 -12.17 -5.11
C VAL A 311 -14.92 -12.52 -6.46
N VAL A 312 -13.97 -11.68 -6.89
CA VAL A 312 -13.16 -11.87 -8.09
C VAL A 312 -11.70 -11.97 -7.64
N ILE A 313 -11.03 -13.09 -7.95
CA ILE A 313 -9.60 -13.26 -7.72
C ILE A 313 -8.95 -13.65 -9.03
N GLU A 314 -8.07 -12.79 -9.51
CA GLU A 314 -7.41 -12.94 -10.79
C GLU A 314 -5.89 -12.97 -10.65
N TRP A 315 -5.26 -13.79 -11.48
CA TRP A 315 -3.82 -13.87 -11.56
C TRP A 315 -3.28 -12.71 -12.40
N HIS A 316 -2.46 -11.89 -11.79
CA HIS A 316 -1.87 -10.72 -12.43
C HIS A 316 -0.41 -11.02 -12.79
N ASN A 317 -0.05 -10.89 -14.08
CA ASN A 317 1.29 -11.14 -14.63
C ASN A 317 1.92 -12.49 -14.20
N ARG A 318 1.11 -13.47 -13.83
CA ARG A 318 1.52 -14.79 -13.30
C ARG A 318 2.51 -14.73 -12.13
N ASN A 319 2.48 -13.67 -11.33
CA ASN A 319 3.34 -13.53 -10.15
C ASN A 319 2.62 -12.97 -8.92
N SER A 320 1.43 -12.50 -9.09
CA SER A 320 0.67 -11.82 -8.02
C SER A 320 -0.82 -12.09 -8.16
N TRP A 321 -1.55 -11.90 -7.07
CA TRP A 321 -3.00 -11.99 -7.05
C TRP A 321 -3.60 -10.62 -6.82
N ARG A 322 -4.63 -10.28 -7.57
CA ARG A 322 -5.53 -9.19 -7.27
C ARG A 322 -6.88 -9.77 -6.89
N GLY A 323 -7.47 -9.28 -5.82
CA GLY A 323 -8.75 -9.72 -5.32
C GLY A 323 -9.67 -8.53 -5.11
N PHE A 324 -10.94 -8.69 -5.42
CA PHE A 324 -12.01 -7.74 -5.20
C PHE A 324 -13.23 -8.44 -4.59
N GLY A 325 -13.96 -7.78 -3.70
CA GLY A 325 -15.21 -8.33 -3.17
C GLY A 325 -16.01 -7.27 -2.42
N HIS A 326 -17.34 -7.44 -2.39
CA HIS A 326 -18.25 -6.62 -1.59
C HIS A 326 -18.48 -7.27 -0.23
N ILE A 327 -18.41 -6.48 0.84
CA ILE A 327 -18.71 -6.95 2.18
C ILE A 327 -20.24 -7.07 2.32
N GLY A 328 -20.70 -8.23 2.80
CA GLY A 328 -22.13 -8.50 2.93
C GLY A 328 -22.85 -7.46 3.79
N THR A 329 -24.08 -7.14 3.42
CA THR A 329 -25.01 -6.50 4.36
C THR A 329 -25.48 -7.58 5.32
N ASP A 330 -25.53 -7.31 6.62
CA ASP A 330 -26.26 -8.15 7.56
C ASP A 330 -27.70 -8.29 7.05
N SER A 331 -28.07 -9.52 6.70
CA SER A 331 -29.42 -9.84 6.19
C SER A 331 -30.35 -10.11 7.34
#